data_8051f65e26f68b921cf499775f612f8f
#
_entry.id   8051f65e26f68b921cf499775f612f8f
#
_cell.length_a   1.000
_cell.length_b   1.000
_cell.length_c   1.000
_cell.angle_alpha   90.00
_cell.angle_beta   90.00
_cell.angle_gamma   90.00
#
_symmetry.space_group_name_H-M   'P 1'
#
loop_
_entity.id
_entity.type
_entity.pdbx_description
1 polymer ?
#
loop_
_entity_poly.entity_id
_entity_poly.type
_entity_poly.pdbx_seq_one_letter_code
_entity_poly.pdbx_strand_id
1 'polypeptide(L)'
;MKLNVALKVLLFAVTAMLFAGCATHRIDWNGRVGHYTLDQAIVDFGPPDKQARLSDGKLVAEWITRHSSGSSVMVGTGFYSRHTGFGMMQSTGPSYYEDKLRLTFTPDNVLAGWSKN
;
A
#
# COMPACT_ATOMS: atom_id res chain seq x y z
N MET A 1 33.58 34.23 18.52
CA MET A 1 33.75 34.07 17.07
C MET A 1 32.52 34.52 16.36
N LYS A 2 32.63 35.50 15.51
CA LYS A 2 31.52 35.94 14.66
C LYS A 2 31.48 35.04 13.41
N LEU A 3 30.52 34.13 13.32
CA LEU A 3 30.29 33.43 12.09
C LEU A 3 29.79 34.40 11.01
N ASN A 4 30.42 34.35 9.86
CA ASN A 4 30.03 35.18 8.74
C ASN A 4 28.55 34.87 8.34
N VAL A 5 27.82 35.91 7.96
CA VAL A 5 26.42 35.80 7.55
C VAL A 5 26.25 34.75 6.43
N ALA A 6 27.22 34.69 5.53
CA ALA A 6 27.24 33.68 4.45
C ALA A 6 27.28 32.25 4.99
N LEU A 7 28.04 31.97 6.04
CA LEU A 7 28.10 30.65 6.65
C LEU A 7 26.81 30.28 7.36
N LYS A 8 26.15 31.24 8.01
CA LYS A 8 24.82 31.02 8.65
C LYS A 8 23.74 30.72 7.62
N VAL A 9 23.76 31.43 6.50
CA VAL A 9 22.82 31.19 5.40
C VAL A 9 23.07 29.82 4.77
N LEU A 10 24.32 29.43 4.59
CA LEU A 10 24.67 28.12 4.06
C LEU A 10 24.23 27.00 5.00
N LEU A 11 24.46 27.14 6.31
CA LEU A 11 23.99 26.15 7.30
C LEU A 11 22.47 26.02 7.30
N PHE A 12 21.76 27.14 7.21
CA PHE A 12 20.29 27.13 7.16
C PHE A 12 19.77 26.47 5.89
N ALA A 13 20.40 26.73 4.74
CA ALA A 13 20.06 26.11 3.48
C ALA A 13 20.27 24.58 3.49
N VAL A 14 21.38 24.13 4.05
CA VAL A 14 21.68 22.69 4.19
C VAL A 14 20.68 22.02 5.13
N THR A 15 20.31 22.66 6.22
CA THR A 15 19.32 22.12 7.17
C THR A 15 17.93 22.04 6.53
N ALA A 16 17.54 23.03 5.74
CA ALA A 16 16.28 23.03 5.02
C ALA A 16 16.20 21.90 3.96
N MET A 17 17.31 21.59 3.30
CA MET A 17 17.36 20.47 2.34
C MET A 17 17.19 19.10 2.99
N LEU A 18 17.57 18.93 4.24
CA LEU A 18 17.44 17.65 4.95
C LEU A 18 15.99 17.34 5.32
N PHE A 19 15.11 18.33 5.38
CA PHE A 19 13.68 18.13 5.67
C PHE A 19 12.80 17.91 4.42
N ALA A 20 13.34 18.07 3.22
CA ALA A 20 12.57 17.92 1.98
C ALA A 20 12.37 16.46 1.52
N GLY A 21 12.67 15.46 2.36
CA GLY A 21 12.93 14.09 1.91
C GLY A 21 11.84 13.06 2.02
N CYS A 22 10.61 13.36 2.42
CA CYS A 22 9.56 12.32 2.55
C CYS A 22 8.22 12.78 1.98
N ALA A 23 8.19 13.05 0.67
CA ALA A 23 6.92 13.09 -0.04
C ALA A 23 6.51 11.64 -0.36
N THR A 24 5.43 11.17 0.27
CA THR A 24 4.76 9.94 -0.15
C THR A 24 4.32 10.09 -1.59
N HIS A 25 4.98 9.39 -2.48
CA HIS A 25 4.68 9.46 -3.90
C HIS A 25 3.37 8.72 -4.15
N ARG A 26 2.29 9.45 -4.24
CA ARG A 26 1.02 8.89 -4.71
C ARG A 26 1.11 8.72 -6.22
N ILE A 27 0.84 7.51 -6.67
CA ILE A 27 0.80 7.19 -8.09
C ILE A 27 -0.42 7.89 -8.70
N ASP A 28 -0.19 8.73 -9.70
CA ASP A 28 -1.27 9.33 -10.49
C ASP A 28 -1.68 8.37 -11.61
N TRP A 29 -2.67 7.54 -11.33
CA TRP A 29 -3.19 6.58 -12.30
C TRP A 29 -3.87 7.23 -13.48
N ASN A 30 -4.54 8.36 -13.28
CA ASN A 30 -5.20 9.09 -14.37
C ASN A 30 -4.19 9.58 -15.41
N GLY A 31 -3.03 10.04 -14.96
CA GLY A 31 -1.94 10.44 -15.85
C GLY A 31 -1.27 9.28 -16.58
N ARG A 32 -1.42 8.06 -16.08
CA ARG A 32 -0.85 6.85 -16.68
C ARG A 32 -1.75 6.20 -17.73
N VAL A 33 -3.03 6.52 -17.76
CA VAL A 33 -3.95 6.00 -18.78
C VAL A 33 -3.46 6.38 -20.19
N GLY A 34 -3.35 5.39 -21.06
CA GLY A 34 -2.82 5.55 -22.41
C GLY A 34 -1.30 5.49 -22.57
N HIS A 35 -0.55 5.49 -21.47
CA HIS A 35 0.93 5.47 -21.48
C HIS A 35 1.54 4.30 -20.72
N TYR A 36 0.87 3.82 -19.69
CA TYR A 36 1.36 2.75 -18.83
C TYR A 36 1.04 1.39 -19.43
N THR A 37 2.02 0.50 -19.50
CA THR A 37 1.86 -0.82 -20.11
C THR A 37 1.74 -1.92 -19.07
N LEU A 38 1.18 -3.06 -19.48
CA LEU A 38 1.12 -4.26 -18.66
C LEU A 38 2.50 -4.72 -18.20
N ASP A 39 3.50 -4.65 -19.07
CA ASP A 39 4.88 -5.04 -18.74
C ASP A 39 5.46 -4.15 -17.62
N GLN A 40 5.19 -2.85 -17.68
CA GLN A 40 5.59 -1.92 -16.63
C GLN A 40 4.91 -2.22 -15.30
N ALA A 41 3.63 -2.58 -15.33
CA ALA A 41 2.89 -2.97 -14.14
C ALA A 41 3.47 -4.25 -13.51
N ILE A 42 3.84 -5.23 -14.32
CA ILE A 42 4.46 -6.47 -13.84
C ILE A 42 5.84 -6.19 -13.24
N VAL A 43 6.62 -5.29 -13.82
CA VAL A 43 7.92 -4.89 -13.28
C VAL A 43 7.75 -4.16 -11.95
N ASP A 44 6.76 -3.27 -11.85
CA ASP A 44 6.55 -2.44 -10.66
C ASP A 44 5.90 -3.20 -9.49
N PHE A 45 4.95 -4.09 -9.79
CA PHE A 45 4.12 -4.77 -8.77
C PHE A 45 4.29 -6.29 -8.72
N GLY A 46 5.04 -6.85 -9.65
CA GLY A 46 5.11 -8.30 -9.84
C GLY A 46 3.93 -8.83 -10.67
N PRO A 47 3.84 -10.16 -10.85
CA PRO A 47 2.72 -10.75 -11.57
C PRO A 47 1.40 -10.49 -10.84
N PRO A 48 0.30 -10.26 -11.57
CA PRO A 48 -1.00 -10.03 -10.95
C PRO A 48 -1.51 -11.26 -10.20
N ASP A 49 -2.23 -11.04 -9.10
CA ASP A 49 -2.85 -12.12 -8.34
C ASP A 49 -4.01 -12.77 -9.11
N LYS A 50 -4.73 -11.96 -9.87
CA LYS A 50 -5.81 -12.40 -10.74
C LYS A 50 -5.75 -11.65 -12.06
N GLN A 51 -6.07 -12.34 -13.13
CA GLN A 51 -6.20 -11.73 -14.45
C GLN A 51 -7.28 -12.44 -15.26
N ALA A 52 -7.97 -11.69 -16.09
CA ALA A 52 -8.97 -12.20 -17.00
C ALA A 52 -8.97 -11.39 -18.30
N ARG A 53 -9.11 -12.09 -19.41
CA ARG A 53 -9.31 -11.44 -20.70
C ARG A 53 -10.79 -11.36 -21.01
N LEU A 54 -11.24 -10.16 -21.35
CA LEU A 54 -12.61 -9.91 -21.70
C LEU A 54 -12.88 -10.30 -23.18
N SER A 55 -14.16 -10.42 -23.53
CA SER A 55 -14.57 -10.79 -24.89
C SER A 55 -14.16 -9.75 -25.95
N ASP A 56 -13.98 -8.49 -25.55
CA ASP A 56 -13.50 -7.39 -26.42
C ASP A 56 -11.96 -7.35 -26.58
N GLY A 57 -11.26 -8.28 -25.94
CA GLY A 57 -9.81 -8.39 -25.98
C GLY A 57 -9.08 -7.60 -24.88
N LYS A 58 -9.77 -6.84 -24.07
CA LYS A 58 -9.18 -6.14 -22.92
C LYS A 58 -8.76 -7.13 -21.84
N LEU A 59 -7.65 -6.84 -21.18
CA LEU A 59 -7.14 -7.60 -20.05
C LEU A 59 -7.40 -6.84 -18.76
N VAL A 60 -8.06 -7.50 -17.82
CA VAL A 60 -8.21 -7.01 -16.46
C VAL A 60 -7.24 -7.75 -15.57
N ALA A 61 -6.36 -7.03 -14.90
CA ALA A 61 -5.40 -7.56 -13.94
C ALA A 61 -5.64 -6.94 -12.56
N GLU A 62 -5.57 -7.76 -11.52
CA GLU A 62 -5.82 -7.35 -10.15
C GLU A 62 -4.63 -7.72 -9.26
N TRP A 63 -4.13 -6.75 -8.53
CA TRP A 63 -3.11 -6.93 -7.50
C TRP A 63 -3.75 -6.72 -6.13
N ILE A 64 -3.53 -7.67 -5.26
CA ILE A 64 -4.09 -7.68 -3.90
C ILE A 64 -2.94 -7.47 -2.92
N THR A 65 -3.00 -6.38 -2.17
CA THR A 65 -2.06 -6.12 -1.08
C THR A 65 -2.77 -6.33 0.25
N ARG A 66 -2.24 -7.22 1.07
CA ARG A 66 -2.77 -7.50 2.39
C ARG A 66 -2.01 -6.70 3.43
N HIS A 67 -2.75 -5.96 4.22
CA HIS A 67 -2.21 -5.22 5.35
C HIS A 67 -2.72 -5.85 6.64
N SER A 68 -1.79 -6.13 7.55
CA SER A 68 -2.14 -6.51 8.90
C SER A 68 -1.96 -5.30 9.81
N SER A 69 -3.02 -4.88 10.49
CA SER A 69 -2.93 -3.82 11.48
C SER A 69 -2.76 -4.44 12.87
N GLY A 70 -1.57 -4.27 13.44
CA GLY A 70 -1.31 -4.54 14.85
C GLY A 70 -1.03 -5.99 15.22
N SER A 71 -0.53 -6.15 16.45
CA SER A 71 -0.35 -7.43 17.11
C SER A 71 -1.67 -7.89 17.73
N SER A 72 -1.98 -9.18 17.61
CA SER A 72 -3.11 -9.78 18.32
C SER A 72 -2.85 -9.75 19.82
N VAL A 73 -3.73 -9.11 20.57
CA VAL A 73 -3.73 -9.19 22.03
C VAL A 73 -4.85 -10.12 22.45
N MET A 74 -4.47 -11.24 23.07
CA MET A 74 -5.40 -12.19 23.64
C MET A 74 -5.56 -11.87 25.11
N VAL A 75 -6.72 -11.33 25.52
CA VAL A 75 -7.07 -11.08 26.92
C VAL A 75 -8.06 -12.17 27.33
N GLY A 76 -7.62 -13.07 28.19
CA GLY A 76 -8.46 -14.11 28.78
C GLY A 76 -8.58 -13.91 30.27
N THR A 77 -9.82 -13.86 30.78
CA THR A 77 -10.13 -14.04 32.19
C THR A 77 -10.86 -15.36 32.37
N GLY A 78 -10.24 -16.28 33.08
CA GLY A 78 -10.84 -17.60 33.33
C GLY A 78 -10.72 -18.01 34.79
N PHE A 79 -11.79 -18.57 35.33
CA PHE A 79 -11.80 -19.27 36.60
C PHE A 79 -11.81 -20.79 36.33
N TYR A 80 -10.78 -21.48 36.79
CA TYR A 80 -10.74 -22.93 36.78
C TYR A 80 -11.07 -23.45 38.15
N SER A 81 -12.27 -23.96 38.32
CA SER A 81 -12.64 -24.77 39.45
C SER A 81 -12.65 -26.24 39.07
N ARG A 82 -12.41 -27.15 40.02
CA ARG A 82 -12.32 -28.60 39.80
C ARG A 82 -13.53 -29.24 39.10
N HIS A 83 -14.68 -28.54 39.05
CA HIS A 83 -15.92 -29.07 38.49
C HIS A 83 -16.58 -28.17 37.44
N THR A 84 -16.19 -26.89 37.32
CA THR A 84 -16.74 -25.97 36.35
C THR A 84 -15.66 -25.01 35.92
N GLY A 85 -15.35 -25.01 34.61
CA GLY A 85 -14.55 -23.97 33.98
C GLY A 85 -15.44 -22.91 33.33
N PHE A 86 -15.35 -21.67 33.78
CA PHE A 86 -15.99 -20.55 33.14
C PHE A 86 -14.90 -19.60 32.64
N GLY A 87 -14.86 -19.39 31.33
CA GLY A 87 -13.88 -18.53 30.69
C GLY A 87 -14.55 -17.61 29.69
N MET A 88 -14.31 -16.32 29.80
CA MET A 88 -14.56 -15.35 28.73
C MET A 88 -13.27 -15.06 28.00
N MET A 89 -13.19 -15.42 26.74
CA MET A 89 -12.06 -15.16 25.89
C MET A 89 -12.45 -14.08 24.89
N GLN A 90 -11.88 -12.90 25.02
CA GLN A 90 -12.02 -11.82 24.05
C GLN A 90 -10.69 -11.67 23.34
N SER A 91 -10.65 -12.06 22.07
CA SER A 91 -9.51 -11.83 21.22
C SER A 91 -9.75 -10.60 20.34
N THR A 92 -8.95 -9.57 20.54
CA THR A 92 -8.78 -8.54 19.52
C THR A 92 -7.67 -9.02 18.59
N GLY A 93 -8.06 -9.72 17.52
CA GLY A 93 -7.14 -10.15 16.49
C GLY A 93 -6.72 -9.02 15.57
N PRO A 94 -5.60 -9.18 14.83
CA PRO A 94 -5.24 -8.23 13.79
C PRO A 94 -6.37 -8.18 12.77
N SER A 95 -6.88 -6.99 12.50
CA SER A 95 -7.77 -6.78 11.39
C SER A 95 -6.94 -6.80 10.11
N TYR A 96 -7.24 -7.75 9.26
CA TYR A 96 -6.67 -7.80 7.92
C TYR A 96 -7.57 -7.00 7.00
N TYR A 97 -7.01 -6.05 6.29
CA TYR A 97 -7.70 -5.41 5.19
C TYR A 97 -6.90 -5.59 3.90
N GLU A 98 -7.61 -5.74 2.83
CA GLU A 98 -7.04 -5.96 1.51
C GLU A 98 -7.25 -4.72 0.66
N ASP A 99 -6.17 -4.16 0.15
CA ASP A 99 -6.19 -3.17 -0.90
C ASP A 99 -6.15 -3.88 -2.25
N LYS A 100 -7.13 -3.62 -3.08
CA LYS A 100 -7.22 -4.20 -4.42
C LYS A 100 -6.99 -3.12 -5.46
N LEU A 101 -5.95 -3.29 -6.26
CA LEU A 101 -5.69 -2.48 -7.42
C LEU A 101 -6.08 -3.26 -8.66
N ARG A 102 -7.06 -2.76 -9.39
CA ARG A 102 -7.52 -3.34 -10.64
C ARG A 102 -7.15 -2.43 -11.79
N LEU A 103 -6.39 -2.96 -12.73
CA LEU A 103 -6.00 -2.27 -13.94
C LEU A 103 -6.60 -2.97 -15.15
N THR A 104 -7.16 -2.18 -16.05
CA THR A 104 -7.72 -2.68 -17.32
C THR A 104 -6.81 -2.21 -18.44
N PHE A 105 -6.34 -3.15 -19.25
CA PHE A 105 -5.45 -2.88 -20.37
C PHE A 105 -6.18 -3.12 -21.69
N THR A 106 -5.84 -2.31 -22.69
CA THR A 106 -6.30 -2.53 -24.07
C THR A 106 -5.76 -3.83 -24.63
N PRO A 107 -6.26 -4.34 -25.77
CA PRO A 107 -5.66 -5.49 -26.45
C PRO A 107 -4.16 -5.32 -26.77
N ASP A 108 -3.69 -4.09 -26.90
CA ASP A 108 -2.29 -3.72 -27.10
C ASP A 108 -1.49 -3.63 -25.80
N ASN A 109 -2.09 -4.04 -24.66
CA ASN A 109 -1.48 -4.01 -23.32
C ASN A 109 -1.15 -2.61 -22.79
N VAL A 110 -1.92 -1.61 -23.16
CA VAL A 110 -1.82 -0.24 -22.67
C VAL A 110 -2.96 0.02 -21.66
N LEU A 111 -2.67 0.72 -20.57
CA LEU A 111 -3.64 1.00 -19.54
C LEU A 111 -4.81 1.82 -20.10
N ALA A 112 -6.02 1.28 -19.97
CA ALA A 112 -7.27 1.93 -20.40
C ALA A 112 -8.08 2.48 -19.21
N GLY A 113 -7.96 1.86 -18.03
CA GLY A 113 -8.69 2.26 -16.85
C GLY A 113 -8.13 1.62 -15.59
N TRP A 114 -8.54 2.13 -14.45
CA TRP A 114 -8.10 1.62 -13.15
C TRP A 114 -9.18 1.79 -12.08
N SER A 115 -9.11 0.95 -11.07
CA SER A 115 -9.90 1.12 -9.84
C SER A 115 -9.08 0.65 -8.64
N LYS A 116 -9.30 1.28 -7.52
CA LYS A 116 -8.67 0.92 -6.25
C LYS A 116 -9.72 0.92 -5.14
N ASN A 117 -9.74 -0.16 -4.40
CA ASN A 117 -10.55 -0.30 -3.19
C ASN A 117 -9.69 -0.18 -1.94
#